data_996cafdc1417b403d02635401e401d31
#
_entry.id   996cafdc1417b403d02635401e401d31
#
_cell.length_a   1.000
_cell.length_b   1.000
_cell.length_c   1.000
_cell.angle_alpha   90.00
_cell.angle_beta   90.00
_cell.angle_gamma   90.00
#
_symmetry.space_group_name_H-M   'P 1'
#
loop_
_entity.id
_entity.type
_entity.pdbx_description
1 polymer ?
#
loop_
_entity_poly.entity_id
_entity_poly.type
_entity_poly.pdbx_seq_one_letter_code
_entity_poly.pdbx_strand_id
1 'polypeptide(L)'
;STIHTNNAAETITRILNMWVKAFLIPASVNAIIAQRLVKKLCSCKKEVNIKDIGEDIIKSVKNAINITDKQELSFRVWDKLKKPVFYKSVGCKKCDWSWYSWRTWIYEVLEITPWVKEMILSWSSAFNINRQAIKDWMISLEQDGVMKALNGLTSLEEIYRVAKSQKG
;
A
#
# COMPACT_ATOMS: atom_id res chain seq x y z
N SER A 1 13.38 8.34 -13.23
CA SER A 1 13.87 9.24 -12.16
C SER A 1 13.25 8.84 -10.83
N THR A 2 13.91 9.15 -9.72
CA THR A 2 13.45 8.83 -8.35
C THR A 2 13.18 10.14 -7.60
N ILE A 3 12.03 10.20 -6.92
CA ILE A 3 11.62 11.35 -6.11
C ILE A 3 11.22 10.83 -4.72
N HIS A 4 11.60 11.57 -3.66
CA HIS A 4 11.24 11.22 -2.28
C HIS A 4 9.89 11.82 -1.91
N THR A 5 8.87 10.96 -1.84
CA THR A 5 7.48 11.28 -1.45
C THR A 5 6.88 10.13 -0.65
N ASN A 6 5.78 10.39 0.05
CA ASN A 6 5.12 9.36 0.85
C ASN A 6 4.29 8.39 -0.01
N ASN A 7 3.63 8.90 -1.06
CA ASN A 7 2.81 8.13 -1.98
C ASN A 7 2.95 8.66 -3.42
N ALA A 8 2.33 7.95 -4.37
CA ALA A 8 2.43 8.29 -5.79
C ALA A 8 1.78 9.65 -6.13
N ALA A 9 0.65 9.98 -5.50
CA ALA A 9 -0.04 11.25 -5.77
C ALA A 9 0.75 12.47 -5.27
N GLU A 10 1.45 12.37 -4.14
CA GLU A 10 2.32 13.43 -3.63
C GLU A 10 3.49 13.75 -4.57
N THR A 11 3.90 12.78 -5.39
CA THR A 11 4.93 13.01 -6.40
C THR A 11 4.50 14.08 -7.40
N ILE A 12 3.22 14.11 -7.78
CA ILE A 12 2.68 15.15 -8.68
C ILE A 12 2.83 16.53 -8.04
N THR A 13 2.39 16.69 -6.80
CA THR A 13 2.54 17.95 -6.06
C THR A 13 4.02 18.34 -5.93
N ARG A 14 4.89 17.37 -5.66
CA ARG A 14 6.34 17.63 -5.56
C ARG A 14 6.91 18.13 -6.89
N ILE A 15 6.53 17.54 -8.02
CA ILE A 15 6.97 17.98 -9.35
C ILE A 15 6.46 19.40 -9.65
N LEU A 16 5.20 19.70 -9.32
CA LEU A 16 4.63 21.04 -9.48
C LEU A 16 5.39 22.07 -8.62
N ASN A 17 5.74 21.72 -7.38
CA ASN A 17 6.54 22.58 -6.49
C ASN A 17 7.99 22.78 -6.96
N MET A 18 8.47 21.95 -7.89
CA MET A 18 9.75 22.16 -8.59
C MET A 18 9.63 23.07 -9.81
N TRP A 19 8.54 23.82 -9.91
CA TRP A 19 8.25 24.77 -11.01
C TRP A 19 8.05 24.13 -12.38
N VAL A 20 7.77 22.81 -12.43
CA VAL A 20 7.37 22.15 -13.67
C VAL A 20 5.93 22.56 -14.01
N LYS A 21 5.74 23.06 -15.22
CA LYS A 21 4.42 23.48 -15.69
C LYS A 21 3.45 22.28 -15.70
N ALA A 22 2.25 22.45 -15.16
CA ALA A 22 1.27 21.38 -14.96
C ALA A 22 0.96 20.59 -16.24
N PHE A 23 0.88 21.26 -17.40
CA PHE A 23 0.58 20.61 -18.66
C PHE A 23 1.69 19.68 -19.19
N LEU A 24 2.93 19.84 -18.71
CA LEU A 24 4.05 18.96 -19.09
C LEU A 24 3.99 17.60 -18.39
N ILE A 25 3.41 17.52 -17.19
CA ILE A 25 3.34 16.27 -16.42
C ILE A 25 2.54 15.21 -17.17
N PRO A 26 1.26 15.44 -17.55
CA PRO A 26 0.48 14.44 -18.25
C PRO A 26 0.95 14.17 -19.69
N ALA A 27 1.78 15.04 -20.24
CA ALA A 27 2.39 14.82 -21.55
C ALA A 27 3.64 13.92 -21.50
N SER A 28 4.31 13.85 -20.34
CA SER A 28 5.61 13.18 -20.21
C SER A 28 5.59 11.99 -19.24
N VAL A 29 4.60 11.90 -18.37
CA VAL A 29 4.48 10.85 -17.34
C VAL A 29 3.27 9.97 -17.64
N ASN A 30 3.51 8.66 -17.79
CA ASN A 30 2.44 7.68 -18.01
C ASN A 30 1.98 7.04 -16.69
N ALA A 31 2.90 6.81 -15.76
CA ALA A 31 2.59 6.25 -14.45
C ALA A 31 3.62 6.68 -13.41
N ILE A 32 3.21 6.68 -12.15
CA ILE A 32 4.06 6.92 -10.99
C ILE A 32 3.98 5.68 -10.08
N ILE A 33 5.14 5.12 -9.74
CA ILE A 33 5.23 3.95 -8.87
C ILE A 33 5.78 4.40 -7.52
N ALA A 34 4.99 4.27 -6.46
CA ALA A 34 5.50 4.36 -5.10
C ALA A 34 5.82 2.96 -4.58
N GLN A 35 6.91 2.86 -3.81
CA GLN A 35 7.34 1.59 -3.23
C GLN A 35 7.88 1.78 -1.82
N ARG A 36 7.72 0.74 -0.98
CA ARG A 36 8.27 0.67 0.37
C ARG A 36 8.81 -0.72 0.64
N LEU A 37 9.87 -0.78 1.43
CA LEU A 37 10.42 -2.03 1.96
C LEU A 37 9.77 -2.36 3.29
N VAL A 38 9.23 -3.57 3.38
CA VAL A 38 8.70 -4.16 4.61
C VAL A 38 9.47 -5.43 4.93
N LYS A 39 9.59 -5.76 6.20
CA LYS A 39 10.29 -6.97 6.65
C LYS A 39 9.45 -8.19 6.31
N LYS A 40 10.09 -9.24 5.77
CA LYS A 40 9.47 -10.52 5.45
C LYS A 40 9.52 -11.44 6.66
N LEU A 41 8.39 -12.06 6.99
CA LEU A 41 8.31 -13.04 8.08
C LEU A 41 9.24 -14.24 7.82
N CYS A 42 9.88 -14.71 8.88
CA CYS A 42 10.63 -15.95 8.85
C CYS A 42 9.72 -17.16 8.69
N SER A 43 10.29 -18.29 8.24
CA SER A 43 9.57 -19.56 8.11
C SER A 43 9.03 -20.11 9.44
N CYS A 44 9.50 -19.60 10.59
CA CYS A 44 8.97 -19.92 11.93
C CYS A 44 7.62 -19.23 12.24
N LYS A 45 7.03 -18.53 11.28
CA LYS A 45 5.73 -17.88 11.46
C LYS A 45 4.65 -18.88 11.81
N LYS A 46 3.73 -18.46 12.68
CA LYS A 46 2.51 -19.19 13.04
C LYS A 46 1.28 -18.36 12.71
N GLU A 47 0.18 -19.03 12.48
CA GLU A 47 -1.12 -18.38 12.33
C GLU A 47 -1.52 -17.71 13.65
N VAL A 48 -2.11 -16.53 13.52
CA VAL A 48 -2.62 -15.75 14.66
C VAL A 48 -4.14 -15.69 14.54
N ASN A 49 -4.81 -15.92 15.65
CA ASN A 49 -6.26 -15.80 15.71
C ASN A 49 -6.64 -14.31 15.55
N ILE A 50 -7.68 -14.02 14.77
CA ILE A 50 -8.17 -12.63 14.58
C ILE A 50 -8.47 -11.96 15.92
N LYS A 51 -8.91 -12.73 16.92
CA LYS A 51 -9.19 -12.22 18.27
C LYS A 51 -7.96 -11.68 19.00
N ASP A 52 -6.76 -12.14 18.61
CA ASP A 52 -5.49 -11.73 19.22
C ASP A 52 -4.88 -10.51 18.47
N ILE A 53 -5.54 -10.07 17.40
CA ILE A 53 -5.19 -8.88 16.65
C ILE A 53 -6.04 -7.73 17.18
N GLY A 54 -5.43 -6.62 17.59
CA GLY A 54 -6.14 -5.48 18.14
C GLY A 54 -7.28 -4.99 17.23
N GLU A 55 -8.40 -4.58 17.82
CA GLU A 55 -9.61 -4.16 17.08
C GLU A 55 -9.33 -3.02 16.10
N ASP A 56 -8.44 -2.10 16.43
CA ASP A 56 -8.02 -0.99 15.55
C ASP A 56 -7.37 -1.50 14.26
N ILE A 57 -6.57 -2.55 14.37
CA ILE A 57 -5.90 -3.17 13.22
C ILE A 57 -6.94 -3.89 12.35
N ILE A 58 -7.89 -4.61 12.97
CA ILE A 58 -8.97 -5.27 12.24
C ILE A 58 -9.84 -4.25 11.50
N LYS A 59 -10.16 -3.14 12.14
CA LYS A 59 -10.91 -2.03 11.53
C LYS A 59 -10.16 -1.44 10.34
N SER A 60 -8.87 -1.22 10.47
CA SER A 60 -8.02 -0.72 9.39
C SER A 60 -7.95 -1.71 8.22
N VAL A 61 -7.78 -3.01 8.50
CA VAL A 61 -7.82 -4.06 7.49
C VAL A 61 -9.15 -4.08 6.74
N LYS A 62 -10.27 -4.04 7.47
CA LYS A 62 -11.62 -3.98 6.86
C LYS A 62 -11.79 -2.74 5.98
N ASN A 63 -11.33 -1.59 6.43
CA ASN A 63 -11.40 -0.36 5.64
C ASN A 63 -10.53 -0.45 4.38
N ALA A 64 -9.31 -0.97 4.48
CA ALA A 64 -8.44 -1.18 3.33
C ALA A 64 -9.06 -2.14 2.30
N ILE A 65 -9.77 -3.17 2.77
CA ILE A 65 -10.45 -4.16 1.94
C ILE A 65 -11.76 -3.60 1.34
N ASN A 66 -12.60 -2.91 2.14
CA ASN A 66 -13.90 -2.40 1.70
C ASN A 66 -13.81 -1.32 0.61
N ILE A 67 -12.69 -0.59 0.55
CA ILE A 67 -12.42 0.36 -0.55
C ILE A 67 -12.26 -0.39 -1.88
N THR A 68 -11.94 -1.68 -1.80
CA THR A 68 -11.68 -2.56 -2.94
C THR A 68 -12.88 -3.47 -3.30
N ASP A 69 -14.10 -3.04 -3.09
CA ASP A 69 -15.35 -3.78 -3.42
C ASP A 69 -15.51 -4.04 -4.95
N LYS A 70 -14.40 -4.19 -5.64
CA LYS A 70 -14.29 -4.28 -7.08
C LYS A 70 -13.70 -5.63 -7.47
N GLN A 71 -14.32 -6.23 -8.45
CA GLN A 71 -14.21 -7.62 -8.90
C GLN A 71 -12.80 -8.19 -9.09
N GLU A 72 -11.80 -7.39 -9.38
CA GLU A 72 -10.48 -7.89 -9.75
C GLU A 72 -9.56 -8.22 -8.55
N LEU A 73 -9.68 -7.48 -7.46
CA LEU A 73 -9.02 -7.84 -6.20
C LEU A 73 -9.72 -9.02 -5.52
N SER A 74 -11.03 -9.11 -5.69
CA SER A 74 -11.84 -10.21 -5.17
C SER A 74 -11.35 -11.56 -5.67
N PHE A 75 -10.97 -11.69 -6.93
CA PHE A 75 -10.60 -12.97 -7.53
C PHE A 75 -9.31 -13.58 -6.95
N ARG A 76 -8.32 -12.74 -6.59
CA ARG A 76 -7.03 -13.22 -6.03
C ARG A 76 -7.03 -13.40 -4.52
N VAL A 77 -7.92 -12.73 -3.81
CA VAL A 77 -7.87 -12.65 -2.34
C VAL A 77 -9.22 -12.96 -1.69
N TRP A 78 -10.30 -13.08 -2.46
CA TRP A 78 -11.67 -13.24 -1.97
C TRP A 78 -11.85 -14.41 -0.99
N ASP A 79 -11.29 -15.56 -1.30
CA ASP A 79 -11.39 -16.72 -0.40
C ASP A 79 -10.63 -16.50 0.91
N LYS A 80 -9.54 -15.74 0.88
CA LYS A 80 -8.78 -15.36 2.07
C LYS A 80 -9.46 -14.25 2.88
N LEU A 81 -10.32 -13.45 2.23
CA LEU A 81 -11.08 -12.40 2.90
C LEU A 81 -12.30 -12.95 3.65
N LYS A 82 -12.84 -14.08 3.21
CA LYS A 82 -13.93 -14.77 3.94
C LYS A 82 -13.47 -15.32 5.29
N LYS A 83 -12.21 -15.76 5.39
CA LYS A 83 -11.56 -16.21 6.62
C LYS A 83 -10.12 -15.68 6.64
N PRO A 84 -9.91 -14.40 6.95
CA PRO A 84 -8.58 -13.83 6.93
C PRO A 84 -7.69 -14.51 7.98
N VAL A 85 -6.58 -15.07 7.53
CA VAL A 85 -5.55 -15.66 8.37
C VAL A 85 -4.34 -14.74 8.33
N PHE A 86 -3.89 -14.34 9.50
CA PHE A 86 -2.68 -13.55 9.66
C PHE A 86 -1.60 -14.38 10.32
N TYR A 87 -0.37 -13.89 10.23
CA TYR A 87 0.79 -14.62 10.70
C TYR A 87 1.66 -13.72 11.57
N LYS A 88 2.23 -14.32 12.63
CA LYS A 88 3.24 -13.71 13.48
C LYS A 88 4.42 -14.65 13.61
N SER A 89 5.63 -14.12 13.55
CA SER A 89 6.82 -14.90 13.82
C SER A 89 6.98 -15.13 15.32
N VAL A 90 7.45 -16.33 15.67
CA VAL A 90 7.75 -16.69 17.07
C VAL A 90 9.24 -16.59 17.40
N GLY A 91 10.09 -16.39 16.37
CA GLY A 91 11.54 -16.40 16.53
C GLY A 91 12.13 -17.82 16.42
N CYS A 92 13.30 -17.93 15.85
CA CYS A 92 14.08 -19.18 15.80
C CYS A 92 15.55 -18.87 15.49
N LYS A 93 16.43 -19.88 15.60
CA LYS A 93 17.86 -19.73 15.28
C LYS A 93 18.12 -19.26 13.84
N LYS A 94 17.24 -19.62 12.88
CA LYS A 94 17.38 -19.24 11.48
C LYS A 94 17.22 -17.73 11.24
N CYS A 95 16.40 -17.05 12.02
CA CYS A 95 16.19 -15.61 11.95
C CYS A 95 16.90 -14.86 13.08
N ASP A 96 17.75 -15.52 13.82
CA ASP A 96 18.46 -14.99 15.00
C ASP A 96 17.49 -14.27 15.96
N TRP A 97 16.36 -14.90 16.21
CA TRP A 97 15.26 -14.40 17.06
C TRP A 97 14.69 -13.05 16.66
N SER A 98 15.09 -12.52 15.47
CA SER A 98 14.63 -11.23 14.94
C SER A 98 13.21 -11.27 14.38
N TRP A 99 12.59 -12.45 14.28
CA TRP A 99 11.26 -12.72 13.71
C TRP A 99 11.18 -12.58 12.18
N TYR A 100 12.14 -11.93 11.56
CA TYR A 100 12.15 -11.64 10.14
C TYR A 100 13.40 -12.23 9.48
N SER A 101 13.28 -12.63 8.22
CA SER A 101 14.41 -13.27 7.49
C SER A 101 14.96 -12.39 6.38
N TRP A 102 14.16 -11.45 5.87
CA TRP A 102 14.50 -10.62 4.72
C TRP A 102 13.56 -9.43 4.63
N ARG A 103 13.54 -8.77 3.47
CA ARG A 103 12.61 -7.70 3.13
C ARG A 103 11.84 -8.05 1.86
N THR A 104 10.67 -7.46 1.68
CA THR A 104 9.87 -7.49 0.47
C THR A 104 9.35 -6.10 0.19
N TRP A 105 8.94 -5.86 -1.03
CA TRP A 105 8.39 -4.58 -1.45
C TRP A 105 6.88 -4.58 -1.29
N ILE A 106 6.31 -3.43 -1.02
CA ILE A 106 4.91 -3.09 -1.26
C ILE A 106 4.89 -1.96 -2.28
N TYR A 107 3.88 -1.98 -3.16
CA TYR A 107 3.80 -1.09 -4.31
C TYR A 107 2.45 -0.41 -4.38
N GLU A 108 2.47 0.78 -4.98
CA GLU A 108 1.32 1.53 -5.43
C GLU A 108 1.64 2.08 -6.81
N VAL A 109 0.75 1.89 -7.77
CA VAL A 109 0.93 2.35 -9.15
C VAL A 109 -0.19 3.31 -9.51
N LEU A 110 0.14 4.58 -9.62
CA LEU A 110 -0.75 5.63 -10.08
C LEU A 110 -0.61 5.77 -11.60
N GLU A 111 -1.60 5.34 -12.35
CA GLU A 111 -1.69 5.58 -13.77
C GLU A 111 -2.19 7.00 -14.04
N ILE A 112 -1.60 7.68 -15.01
CA ILE A 112 -2.00 9.03 -15.43
C ILE A 112 -3.16 8.91 -16.43
N THR A 113 -4.31 8.49 -15.93
CA THR A 113 -5.56 8.38 -16.68
C THR A 113 -6.05 9.76 -17.15
N PRO A 114 -7.01 9.85 -18.12
CA PRO A 114 -7.60 11.12 -18.50
C PRO A 114 -8.13 11.95 -17.32
N TRP A 115 -8.77 11.31 -16.34
CA TRP A 115 -9.24 11.96 -15.11
C TRP A 115 -8.10 12.52 -14.26
N VAL A 116 -7.04 11.74 -14.08
CA VAL A 116 -5.86 12.21 -13.35
C VAL A 116 -5.19 13.37 -14.07
N LYS A 117 -5.16 13.37 -15.42
CA LYS A 117 -4.66 14.50 -16.22
C LYS A 117 -5.45 15.77 -15.96
N GLU A 118 -6.78 15.71 -16.00
CA GLU A 118 -7.63 16.86 -15.70
C GLU A 118 -7.42 17.38 -14.27
N MET A 119 -7.27 16.47 -13.29
CA MET A 119 -7.01 16.85 -11.93
C MET A 119 -5.65 17.52 -11.75
N ILE A 120 -4.62 17.12 -12.48
CA ILE A 120 -3.31 17.78 -12.49
C ILE A 120 -3.43 19.19 -13.06
N LEU A 121 -4.12 19.33 -14.20
CA LEU A 121 -4.30 20.61 -14.88
C LEU A 121 -5.15 21.60 -14.05
N SER A 122 -6.09 21.10 -13.26
CA SER A 122 -6.92 21.90 -12.34
C SER A 122 -6.28 22.12 -10.97
N TRP A 123 -5.02 21.76 -10.76
CA TRP A 123 -4.31 21.91 -9.50
C TRP A 123 -4.98 21.23 -8.32
N SER A 124 -5.60 20.09 -8.56
CA SER A 124 -6.21 19.28 -7.48
C SER A 124 -5.16 18.82 -6.48
N SER A 125 -5.58 18.75 -5.20
CA SER A 125 -4.68 18.28 -4.15
C SER A 125 -4.29 16.82 -4.33
N ALA A 126 -3.09 16.44 -3.84
CA ALA A 126 -2.63 15.04 -3.84
C ALA A 126 -3.65 14.10 -3.17
N PHE A 127 -4.34 14.57 -2.12
CA PHE A 127 -5.40 13.82 -1.46
C PHE A 127 -6.57 13.48 -2.42
N ASN A 128 -7.04 14.46 -3.18
CA ASN A 128 -8.13 14.26 -4.14
C ASN A 128 -7.70 13.34 -5.29
N ILE A 129 -6.49 13.52 -5.81
CA ILE A 129 -5.91 12.66 -6.85
C ILE A 129 -5.81 11.22 -6.35
N ASN A 130 -5.26 11.01 -5.15
CA ASN A 130 -5.14 9.68 -4.55
C ASN A 130 -6.50 9.01 -4.36
N ARG A 131 -7.49 9.75 -3.84
CA ARG A 131 -8.86 9.24 -3.64
C ARG A 131 -9.52 8.85 -4.95
N GLN A 132 -9.33 9.64 -6.01
CA GLN A 132 -9.86 9.32 -7.33
C GLN A 132 -9.16 8.10 -7.93
N ALA A 133 -7.83 8.06 -7.85
CA ALA A 133 -7.06 6.92 -8.35
C ALA A 133 -7.49 5.59 -7.69
N ILE A 134 -7.74 5.59 -6.37
CA ILE A 134 -8.28 4.41 -5.68
C ILE A 134 -9.67 4.03 -6.21
N LYS A 135 -10.52 5.00 -6.52
CA LYS A 135 -11.81 4.74 -7.18
C LYS A 135 -11.62 4.15 -8.58
N ASP A 136 -10.56 4.54 -9.27
CA ASP A 136 -10.19 4.09 -10.60
C ASP A 136 -9.26 2.87 -10.58
N TRP A 137 -9.35 2.05 -9.52
CA TRP A 137 -8.69 0.75 -9.38
C TRP A 137 -7.21 0.77 -8.93
N MET A 138 -6.65 1.90 -8.56
CA MET A 138 -5.33 1.92 -7.95
C MET A 138 -5.36 1.16 -6.62
N ILE A 139 -4.42 0.23 -6.46
CA ILE A 139 -4.16 -0.45 -5.19
C ILE A 139 -3.17 0.40 -4.41
N SER A 140 -3.54 0.86 -3.22
CA SER A 140 -2.65 1.65 -2.36
C SER A 140 -1.56 0.79 -1.73
N LEU A 141 -0.48 1.43 -1.25
CA LEU A 141 0.58 0.76 -0.49
C LEU A 141 0.03 -0.04 0.71
N GLU A 142 -0.97 0.51 1.42
CA GLU A 142 -1.60 -0.18 2.55
C GLU A 142 -2.35 -1.43 2.09
N GLN A 143 -3.11 -1.34 1.01
CA GLN A 143 -3.86 -2.49 0.46
C GLN A 143 -2.93 -3.60 -0.03
N ASP A 144 -1.87 -3.27 -0.78
CA ASP A 144 -0.87 -4.25 -1.21
C ASP A 144 -0.16 -4.89 -0.01
N GLY A 145 0.14 -4.09 1.01
CA GLY A 145 0.70 -4.57 2.26
C GLY A 145 -0.21 -5.56 2.98
N VAL A 146 -1.49 -5.23 3.13
CA VAL A 146 -2.49 -6.11 3.76
C VAL A 146 -2.62 -7.43 2.98
N MET A 147 -2.66 -7.38 1.65
CA MET A 147 -2.68 -8.59 0.84
C MET A 147 -1.45 -9.47 1.06
N LYS A 148 -0.26 -8.87 1.18
CA LYS A 148 0.98 -9.60 1.49
C LYS A 148 0.98 -10.17 2.90
N ALA A 149 0.36 -9.49 3.87
CA ALA A 149 0.19 -10.00 5.22
C ALA A 149 -0.76 -11.22 5.26
N LEU A 150 -1.89 -11.17 4.53
CA LEU A 150 -2.81 -12.30 4.35
C LEU A 150 -2.14 -13.52 3.67
N ASN A 151 -1.13 -13.28 2.83
CA ASN A 151 -0.31 -14.32 2.23
C ASN A 151 0.84 -14.79 3.15
N GLY A 152 0.96 -14.23 4.36
CA GLY A 152 2.00 -14.57 5.31
C GLY A 152 3.41 -14.18 4.84
N LEU A 153 3.54 -13.20 3.96
CA LEU A 153 4.82 -12.66 3.53
C LEU A 153 5.40 -11.67 4.54
N THR A 154 4.52 -10.92 5.20
CA THR A 154 4.86 -9.92 6.22
C THR A 154 3.84 -9.95 7.35
N SER A 155 4.00 -9.14 8.38
CA SER A 155 3.02 -9.00 9.46
C SER A 155 2.24 -7.70 9.32
N LEU A 156 1.05 -7.64 9.91
CA LEU A 156 0.25 -6.41 9.94
C LEU A 156 0.95 -5.29 10.71
N GLU A 157 1.63 -5.63 11.81
CA GLU A 157 2.39 -4.65 12.59
C GLU A 157 3.45 -3.95 11.74
N GLU A 158 4.15 -4.71 10.87
CA GLU A 158 5.16 -4.15 9.98
C GLU A 158 4.53 -3.24 8.93
N ILE A 159 3.37 -3.63 8.37
CA ILE A 159 2.65 -2.78 7.41
C ILE A 159 2.25 -1.46 8.06
N TYR A 160 1.62 -1.51 9.24
CA TYR A 160 1.19 -0.28 9.91
C TYR A 160 2.34 0.55 10.46
N ARG A 161 3.46 -0.06 10.81
CA ARG A 161 4.68 0.67 11.14
C ARG A 161 5.15 1.53 9.97
N VAL A 162 5.15 0.96 8.75
CA VAL A 162 5.57 1.66 7.53
C VAL A 162 4.49 2.66 7.06
N ALA A 163 3.20 2.33 7.17
CA ALA A 163 2.11 3.19 6.76
C ALA A 163 1.85 4.37 7.72
N LYS A 164 2.05 4.18 9.05
CA LYS A 164 1.89 5.27 10.04
C LYS A 164 2.93 6.37 9.90
N SER A 165 4.12 6.06 9.40
CA SER A 165 5.13 7.07 9.11
C SER A 165 4.71 8.06 8.02
N GLN A 166 3.53 7.85 7.40
CA GLN A 166 2.98 8.70 6.34
C GLN A 166 1.90 9.68 6.83
N LYS A 167 1.49 9.60 8.11
CA LYS A 167 0.43 10.44 8.68
C LYS A 167 0.98 11.59 9.54
N GLY A 168 2.29 11.85 9.45
CA GLY A 168 2.98 12.95 10.11
C GLY A 168 3.12 14.16 9.22
#